data_d81798cefcf6224143422c81746fdef3
#
_entry.id   d81798cefcf6224143422c81746fdef3
#
_cell.length_a   1.000
_cell.length_b   1.000
_cell.length_c   1.000
_cell.angle_alpha   90.00
_cell.angle_beta   90.00
_cell.angle_gamma   90.00
#
_symmetry.space_group_name_H-M   'P 1'
#
loop_
_entity.id
_entity.type
_entity.pdbx_description
1 polymer ?
#
loop_
_entity_poly.entity_id
_entity_poly.type
_entity_poly.pdbx_seq_one_letter_code
_entity_poly.pdbx_strand_id
1 'polypeptide(L)'
;VNLNNNATTLIVGHNGAGKSTILDALCFALFNKPFRTIKKDQLINSVNLGGTEVELEFSISSNKYKIRRGIKPNVFEIYLNDELVNQDATIADYQKMLEQQILKFNYRSFTQVVILGSSTFVPFMELQTAHRREVVEDILDIKVFSIMNMLAKIRIKEQEEQVKDILQELEIVSAKIDTQKQYINKLQERSDIEELTPQEQSLLSKILNKLKKKIKAIIRKSLYQI
;
A
#
# COMPACT_ATOMS: atom_id res chain seq x y z
N VAL A 1 -26.15 4.19 25.74
CA VAL A 1 -25.77 5.56 26.12
C VAL A 1 -25.97 6.45 24.89
N ASN A 2 -26.76 7.52 25.04
CA ASN A 2 -26.96 8.47 23.94
C ASN A 2 -26.06 9.69 24.17
N LEU A 3 -25.12 9.92 23.27
CA LEU A 3 -24.15 11.02 23.33
C LEU A 3 -24.55 12.24 22.46
N ASN A 4 -25.68 12.13 21.71
CA ASN A 4 -26.10 13.19 20.79
C ASN A 4 -27.10 14.19 21.39
N ASN A 5 -27.59 13.93 22.59
CA ASN A 5 -28.62 14.78 23.19
C ASN A 5 -28.10 16.16 23.64
N ASN A 6 -26.82 16.28 23.94
CA ASN A 6 -26.19 17.51 24.42
C ASN A 6 -24.81 17.69 23.80
N ALA A 7 -24.34 18.94 23.75
CA ALA A 7 -22.99 19.28 23.27
C ALA A 7 -21.88 18.67 24.14
N THR A 8 -22.16 18.40 25.41
CA THR A 8 -21.23 17.79 26.37
C THR A 8 -21.99 16.80 27.26
N THR A 9 -21.46 15.61 27.42
CA THR A 9 -22.01 14.56 28.28
C THR A 9 -20.98 14.16 29.34
N LEU A 10 -21.33 14.29 30.62
CA LEU A 10 -20.51 13.84 31.72
C LEU A 10 -20.97 12.45 32.20
N ILE A 11 -20.03 11.49 32.18
CA ILE A 11 -20.27 10.12 32.66
C ILE A 11 -19.63 9.95 34.03
N VAL A 12 -20.48 9.82 35.07
CA VAL A 12 -20.07 9.71 36.47
C VAL A 12 -20.41 8.31 37.01
N GLY A 13 -19.56 7.79 37.88
CA GLY A 13 -19.80 6.48 38.56
C GLY A 13 -18.59 6.08 39.38
N HIS A 14 -18.79 5.13 40.30
CA HIS A 14 -17.74 4.56 41.13
C HIS A 14 -16.68 3.82 40.30
N ASN A 15 -15.51 3.55 40.89
CA ASN A 15 -14.50 2.69 40.25
C ASN A 15 -15.10 1.30 40.05
N GLY A 16 -14.89 0.75 38.84
CA GLY A 16 -15.51 -0.52 38.44
C GLY A 16 -16.91 -0.41 37.82
N ALA A 17 -17.59 0.75 37.84
CA ALA A 17 -18.93 0.94 37.27
C ALA A 17 -19.01 0.87 35.72
N GLY A 18 -17.91 0.56 35.05
CA GLY A 18 -17.91 0.37 33.58
C GLY A 18 -17.70 1.65 32.76
N LYS A 19 -17.26 2.77 33.36
CA LYS A 19 -17.00 4.01 32.59
C LYS A 19 -16.06 3.81 31.41
N SER A 20 -14.93 3.18 31.64
CA SER A 20 -13.94 2.88 30.56
C SER A 20 -14.39 1.77 29.61
N THR A 21 -15.36 0.96 30.02
CA THR A 21 -15.93 -0.10 29.14
C THR A 21 -16.70 0.50 27.95
N ILE A 22 -17.18 1.74 28.09
CA ILE A 22 -17.82 2.45 26.98
C ILE A 22 -16.81 2.70 25.88
N LEU A 23 -15.55 3.06 26.19
CA LEU A 23 -14.49 3.25 25.22
C LEU A 23 -14.07 1.92 24.57
N ASP A 24 -14.02 0.84 25.37
CA ASP A 24 -13.77 -0.50 24.83
C ASP A 24 -14.89 -0.93 23.88
N ALA A 25 -16.14 -0.69 24.25
CA ALA A 25 -17.31 -1.01 23.43
C ALA A 25 -17.28 -0.24 22.10
N LEU A 26 -16.97 1.06 22.15
CA LEU A 26 -16.85 1.90 20.97
C LEU A 26 -15.76 1.38 20.03
N CYS A 27 -14.55 1.16 20.54
CA CYS A 27 -13.44 0.64 19.74
C CYS A 27 -13.69 -0.79 19.25
N PHE A 28 -14.33 -1.63 20.05
CA PHE A 28 -14.67 -2.98 19.64
C PHE A 28 -15.72 -2.99 18.53
N ALA A 29 -16.76 -2.18 18.61
CA ALA A 29 -17.76 -2.06 17.56
C ALA A 29 -17.14 -1.64 16.22
N LEU A 30 -16.29 -0.61 16.24
CA LEU A 30 -15.71 -0.03 15.02
C LEU A 30 -14.53 -0.83 14.47
N PHE A 31 -13.61 -1.31 15.34
CA PHE A 31 -12.31 -1.85 14.91
C PHE A 31 -12.05 -3.29 15.35
N ASN A 32 -13.02 -3.95 15.99
CA ASN A 32 -12.86 -5.31 16.51
C ASN A 32 -11.71 -5.47 17.54
N LYS A 33 -11.36 -4.37 18.23
CA LYS A 33 -10.28 -4.30 19.21
C LYS A 33 -10.74 -3.49 20.43
N PRO A 34 -10.40 -3.89 21.67
CA PRO A 34 -10.62 -3.03 22.82
C PRO A 34 -9.75 -1.79 22.76
N PHE A 35 -10.16 -0.72 23.45
CA PHE A 35 -9.35 0.48 23.61
C PHE A 35 -8.19 0.25 24.58
N ARG A 36 -8.48 -0.39 25.72
CA ARG A 36 -7.46 -0.75 26.71
C ARG A 36 -6.55 -1.86 26.18
N THR A 37 -5.32 -1.93 26.71
CA THR A 37 -4.33 -2.96 26.39
C THR A 37 -4.72 -4.32 27.02
N ILE A 38 -5.89 -4.85 26.63
CA ILE A 38 -6.42 -6.14 27.04
C ILE A 38 -6.67 -7.02 25.80
N LYS A 39 -6.73 -8.33 26.03
CA LYS A 39 -7.10 -9.26 24.94
C LYS A 39 -8.60 -9.18 24.64
N LYS A 40 -9.00 -9.41 23.40
CA LYS A 40 -10.40 -9.40 22.96
C LYS A 40 -11.28 -10.33 23.81
N ASP A 41 -10.78 -11.49 24.20
CA ASP A 41 -11.51 -12.46 25.01
C ASP A 41 -11.82 -11.96 26.43
N GLN A 42 -11.07 -10.96 26.91
CA GLN A 42 -11.32 -10.33 28.20
C GLN A 42 -12.49 -9.33 28.19
N LEU A 43 -13.05 -9.04 27.00
CA LEU A 43 -14.31 -8.31 26.85
C LEU A 43 -15.51 -9.19 27.19
N ILE A 44 -15.36 -10.50 27.18
CA ILE A 44 -16.44 -11.43 27.55
C ILE A 44 -16.66 -11.38 29.04
N ASN A 45 -17.93 -11.25 29.45
CA ASN A 45 -18.30 -11.31 30.82
C ASN A 45 -17.88 -12.67 31.43
N SER A 46 -17.10 -12.63 32.51
CA SER A 46 -16.60 -13.83 33.21
C SER A 46 -17.68 -14.66 33.88
N VAL A 47 -18.84 -14.08 34.16
CA VAL A 47 -19.98 -14.78 34.76
C VAL A 47 -20.80 -15.52 33.72
N ASN A 48 -21.13 -14.83 32.61
CA ASN A 48 -22.00 -15.39 31.57
C ASN A 48 -21.22 -16.19 30.51
N LEU A 49 -19.90 -16.03 30.44
CA LEU A 49 -18.96 -16.70 29.51
C LEU A 49 -19.34 -16.55 28.01
N GLY A 50 -20.20 -15.62 27.69
CA GLY A 50 -20.69 -15.35 26.34
C GLY A 50 -21.68 -14.19 26.29
N GLY A 51 -22.34 -14.02 25.14
CA GLY A 51 -23.36 -13.00 24.94
C GLY A 51 -22.83 -11.56 24.93
N THR A 52 -21.53 -11.37 24.69
CA THR A 52 -20.98 -10.01 24.56
C THR A 52 -21.38 -9.44 23.23
N GLU A 53 -22.21 -8.42 23.26
CA GLU A 53 -22.70 -7.75 22.06
C GLU A 53 -22.64 -6.24 22.26
N VAL A 54 -22.27 -5.52 21.23
CA VAL A 54 -22.25 -4.05 21.17
C VAL A 54 -23.01 -3.61 19.95
N GLU A 55 -23.89 -2.67 20.14
CA GLU A 55 -24.63 -1.98 19.11
C GLU A 55 -24.25 -0.50 19.14
N LEU A 56 -23.84 0.04 18.00
CA LEU A 56 -23.40 1.42 17.84
C LEU A 56 -24.13 2.07 16.69
N GLU A 57 -24.82 3.16 16.97
CA GLU A 57 -25.47 4.00 15.96
C GLU A 57 -24.76 5.34 15.84
N PHE A 58 -24.52 5.76 14.61
CA PHE A 58 -23.93 7.06 14.31
C PHE A 58 -24.35 7.54 12.92
N SER A 59 -24.17 8.82 12.66
CA SER A 59 -24.49 9.42 11.36
C SER A 59 -23.25 10.09 10.78
N ILE A 60 -23.06 9.92 9.48
CA ILE A 60 -22.05 10.63 8.69
C ILE A 60 -22.79 11.33 7.56
N SER A 61 -22.76 12.65 7.54
CA SER A 61 -23.53 13.47 6.60
C SER A 61 -25.04 13.13 6.70
N SER A 62 -25.67 12.68 5.64
CA SER A 62 -27.08 12.27 5.59
C SER A 62 -27.34 10.79 5.89
N ASN A 63 -26.30 9.99 5.99
CA ASN A 63 -26.41 8.55 6.14
C ASN A 63 -26.38 8.14 7.62
N LYS A 64 -27.31 7.27 8.02
CA LYS A 64 -27.33 6.66 9.35
C LYS A 64 -26.70 5.27 9.25
N TYR A 65 -25.74 5.02 10.11
CA TYR A 65 -25.08 3.73 10.24
C TYR A 65 -25.40 3.12 11.58
N LYS A 66 -25.63 1.81 11.57
CA LYS A 66 -25.78 1.00 12.78
C LYS A 66 -24.85 -0.21 12.63
N ILE A 67 -23.97 -0.38 13.59
CA ILE A 67 -23.04 -1.51 13.65
C ILE A 67 -23.44 -2.38 14.83
N ARG A 68 -23.61 -3.68 14.57
CA ARG A 68 -23.84 -4.70 15.58
C ARG A 68 -22.67 -5.68 15.55
N ARG A 69 -21.99 -5.81 16.70
CA ARG A 69 -20.84 -6.70 16.81
C ARG A 69 -20.89 -7.51 18.09
N GLY A 70 -20.63 -8.81 17.98
CA GLY A 70 -20.70 -9.74 19.09
C GLY A 70 -19.52 -10.69 19.20
N ILE A 71 -19.33 -11.23 20.41
CA ILE A 71 -18.42 -12.33 20.72
C ILE A 71 -19.24 -13.41 21.40
N LYS A 72 -19.23 -14.62 20.83
CA LYS A 72 -20.00 -15.77 21.35
C LYS A 72 -21.50 -15.47 21.54
N PRO A 73 -22.27 -15.39 20.43
CA PRO A 73 -21.90 -15.69 19.05
C PRO A 73 -21.07 -14.61 18.39
N ASN A 74 -20.28 -15.00 17.35
CA ASN A 74 -19.53 -14.05 16.55
C ASN A 74 -20.50 -13.41 15.54
N VAL A 75 -20.83 -12.14 15.78
CA VAL A 75 -21.75 -11.35 14.93
C VAL A 75 -20.99 -10.12 14.45
N PHE A 76 -21.16 -9.78 13.17
CA PHE A 76 -20.73 -8.51 12.63
C PHE A 76 -21.66 -8.09 11.50
N GLU A 77 -22.50 -7.11 11.78
CA GLU A 77 -23.50 -6.58 10.88
C GLU A 77 -23.34 -5.07 10.77
N ILE A 78 -23.49 -4.54 9.56
CA ILE A 78 -23.47 -3.12 9.25
C ILE A 78 -24.79 -2.78 8.56
N TYR A 79 -25.50 -1.84 9.08
CA TYR A 79 -26.74 -1.32 8.50
C TYR A 79 -26.50 0.11 8.01
N LEU A 80 -27.03 0.41 6.85
CA LEU A 80 -27.08 1.74 6.26
C LEU A 80 -28.54 2.14 6.07
N ASN A 81 -29.00 3.19 6.77
CA ASN A 81 -30.39 3.66 6.73
C ASN A 81 -31.41 2.53 7.01
N ASP A 82 -31.13 1.71 8.01
CA ASP A 82 -31.91 0.55 8.47
C ASP A 82 -31.88 -0.66 7.52
N GLU A 83 -31.18 -0.59 6.40
CA GLU A 83 -30.97 -1.73 5.49
C GLU A 83 -29.63 -2.42 5.79
N LEU A 84 -29.66 -3.76 5.90
CA LEU A 84 -28.44 -4.54 6.09
C LEU A 84 -27.59 -4.46 4.82
N VAL A 85 -26.33 -3.99 4.98
CA VAL A 85 -25.37 -3.97 3.88
C VAL A 85 -25.02 -5.41 3.50
N ASN A 86 -25.03 -5.72 2.19
CA ASN A 86 -24.80 -7.07 1.68
C ASN A 86 -23.49 -7.69 2.19
N GLN A 87 -23.56 -8.93 2.70
CA GLN A 87 -22.48 -9.63 3.39
C GLN A 87 -21.84 -10.75 2.54
N ASP A 88 -21.77 -10.60 1.23
CA ASP A 88 -21.16 -11.60 0.33
C ASP A 88 -19.63 -11.69 0.46
N ALA A 89 -19.00 -10.73 1.18
CA ALA A 89 -17.57 -10.66 1.40
C ALA A 89 -17.15 -11.30 2.74
N THR A 90 -15.86 -11.54 2.91
CA THR A 90 -15.33 -12.03 4.21
C THR A 90 -15.45 -10.98 5.31
N ILE A 91 -15.48 -11.41 6.59
CA ILE A 91 -15.47 -10.51 7.75
C ILE A 91 -14.30 -9.52 7.68
N ALA A 92 -13.15 -9.96 7.16
CA ALA A 92 -11.96 -9.11 7.01
C ALA A 92 -12.17 -8.01 5.96
N ASP A 93 -12.84 -8.32 4.86
CA ASP A 93 -13.12 -7.32 3.81
C ASP A 93 -14.20 -6.33 4.27
N TYR A 94 -15.17 -6.82 5.03
CA TYR A 94 -16.16 -5.98 5.71
C TYR A 94 -15.52 -5.00 6.68
N GLN A 95 -14.53 -5.45 7.45
CA GLN A 95 -13.78 -4.58 8.36
C GLN A 95 -13.00 -3.51 7.58
N LYS A 96 -12.36 -3.89 6.48
CA LYS A 96 -11.67 -2.92 5.61
C LYS A 96 -12.64 -1.89 5.00
N MET A 97 -13.79 -2.34 4.53
CA MET A 97 -14.83 -1.45 4.01
C MET A 97 -15.27 -0.43 5.08
N LEU A 98 -15.52 -0.91 6.31
CA LEU A 98 -15.88 -0.03 7.42
C LEU A 98 -14.80 1.02 7.70
N GLU A 99 -13.54 0.60 7.81
CA GLU A 99 -12.43 1.49 8.14
C GLU A 99 -12.08 2.46 6.99
N GLN A 100 -12.06 1.96 5.74
CA GLN A 100 -11.54 2.73 4.60
C GLN A 100 -12.62 3.54 3.87
N GLN A 101 -13.85 3.02 3.77
CA GLN A 101 -14.92 3.67 2.98
C GLN A 101 -15.90 4.45 3.86
N ILE A 102 -16.27 3.92 5.02
CA ILE A 102 -17.28 4.53 5.89
C ILE A 102 -16.63 5.50 6.88
N LEU A 103 -15.71 4.99 7.71
CA LEU A 103 -15.09 5.80 8.77
C LEU A 103 -13.97 6.70 8.25
N LYS A 104 -13.24 6.22 7.23
CA LYS A 104 -11.99 6.82 6.72
C LYS A 104 -10.90 6.99 7.79
N PHE A 105 -11.00 6.23 8.86
CA PHE A 105 -10.05 6.18 9.97
C PHE A 105 -9.64 4.73 10.25
N ASN A 106 -8.37 4.53 10.52
CA ASN A 106 -7.92 3.29 11.15
C ASN A 106 -8.01 3.40 12.69
N TYR A 107 -7.84 2.27 13.38
CA TYR A 107 -7.89 2.20 14.85
C TYR A 107 -6.95 3.21 15.52
N ARG A 108 -5.72 3.39 15.01
CA ARG A 108 -4.71 4.29 15.60
C ARG A 108 -5.11 5.74 15.44
N SER A 109 -5.48 6.15 14.25
CA SER A 109 -5.92 7.53 13.98
C SER A 109 -7.17 7.88 14.79
N PHE A 110 -8.13 6.96 14.86
CA PHE A 110 -9.33 7.14 15.67
C PHE A 110 -9.00 7.34 17.16
N THR A 111 -8.16 6.48 17.75
CA THR A 111 -7.79 6.58 19.17
C THR A 111 -6.95 7.80 19.48
N GLN A 112 -6.25 8.37 18.50
CA GLN A 112 -5.47 9.61 18.66
C GLN A 112 -6.32 10.88 18.55
N VAL A 113 -7.41 10.83 17.80
CA VAL A 113 -8.23 12.02 17.49
C VAL A 113 -9.48 12.08 18.35
N VAL A 114 -10.12 10.92 18.54
CA VAL A 114 -11.43 10.86 19.20
C VAL A 114 -11.31 10.60 20.73
N ILE A 115 -10.29 9.85 21.15
CA ILE A 115 -10.12 9.47 22.55
C ILE A 115 -8.88 10.15 23.12
N LEU A 116 -9.07 11.16 23.94
CA LEU A 116 -8.00 11.96 24.53
C LEU A 116 -7.93 11.77 26.05
N GLY A 117 -6.73 11.80 26.60
CA GLY A 117 -6.52 11.91 28.06
C GLY A 117 -6.74 10.63 28.85
N SER A 118 -6.72 9.44 28.25
CA SER A 118 -6.76 8.17 28.99
C SER A 118 -5.35 7.72 29.43
N SER A 119 -5.27 6.77 30.37
CA SER A 119 -4.00 6.20 30.85
C SER A 119 -3.18 5.47 29.77
N THR A 120 -3.80 5.10 28.66
CA THR A 120 -3.16 4.43 27.53
C THR A 120 -2.95 5.36 26.33
N PHE A 121 -3.30 6.64 26.47
CA PHE A 121 -3.12 7.63 25.42
C PHE A 121 -1.64 8.01 25.30
N VAL A 122 -1.09 7.86 24.12
CA VAL A 122 0.25 8.34 23.77
C VAL A 122 0.10 9.66 23.01
N PRO A 123 0.65 10.77 23.51
CA PRO A 123 0.57 12.04 22.82
C PRO A 123 1.09 11.96 21.38
N PHE A 124 0.45 12.67 20.46
CA PHE A 124 0.80 12.66 19.05
C PHE A 124 2.31 12.88 18.79
N MET A 125 2.93 13.79 19.56
CA MET A 125 4.35 14.12 19.41
C MET A 125 5.29 13.00 19.86
N GLU A 126 4.83 12.10 20.73
CA GLU A 126 5.57 10.92 21.22
C GLU A 126 5.43 9.70 20.28
N LEU A 127 4.51 9.76 19.33
CA LEU A 127 4.36 8.71 18.32
C LEU A 127 5.61 8.63 17.44
N GLN A 128 5.95 7.44 17.00
CA GLN A 128 6.97 7.24 15.96
C GLN A 128 6.60 8.00 14.67
N THR A 129 7.61 8.48 13.94
CA THR A 129 7.41 9.30 12.73
C THR A 129 6.47 8.68 11.70
N ALA A 130 6.58 7.36 11.47
CA ALA A 130 5.68 6.63 10.56
C ALA A 130 4.21 6.70 11.02
N HIS A 131 3.97 6.58 12.33
CA HIS A 131 2.64 6.62 12.92
C HIS A 131 2.04 8.03 12.92
N ARG A 132 2.86 9.06 13.18
CA ARG A 132 2.40 10.46 13.05
C ARG A 132 1.93 10.76 11.64
N ARG A 133 2.72 10.32 10.65
CA ARG A 133 2.38 10.48 9.25
C ARG A 133 1.07 9.78 8.91
N GLU A 134 0.88 8.54 9.33
CA GLU A 134 -0.35 7.79 9.12
C GLU A 134 -1.59 8.52 9.67
N VAL A 135 -1.50 9.05 10.91
CA VAL A 135 -2.58 9.82 11.55
C VAL A 135 -2.89 11.09 10.74
N VAL A 136 -1.87 11.81 10.29
CA VAL A 136 -2.06 13.03 9.47
C VAL A 136 -2.68 12.69 8.11
N GLU A 137 -2.21 11.64 7.46
CA GLU A 137 -2.75 11.17 6.18
C GLU A 137 -4.23 10.76 6.29
N ASP A 138 -4.62 10.13 7.40
CA ASP A 138 -6.01 9.78 7.67
C ASP A 138 -6.89 11.02 7.89
N ILE A 139 -6.45 11.94 8.77
CA ILE A 139 -7.23 13.15 9.10
C ILE A 139 -7.46 14.03 7.86
N LEU A 140 -6.43 14.15 7.03
CA LEU A 140 -6.47 15.00 5.84
C LEU A 140 -7.04 14.29 4.59
N ASP A 141 -7.37 13.00 4.69
CA ASP A 141 -7.81 12.14 3.56
C ASP A 141 -6.83 12.19 2.36
N ILE A 142 -5.51 12.26 2.66
CA ILE A 142 -4.44 12.41 1.65
C ILE A 142 -3.65 11.13 1.38
N LYS A 143 -4.15 9.97 1.80
CA LYS A 143 -3.53 8.65 1.53
C LYS A 143 -3.28 8.40 0.06
N VAL A 144 -4.06 9.00 -0.82
CA VAL A 144 -3.90 8.89 -2.27
C VAL A 144 -2.48 9.28 -2.72
N PHE A 145 -1.87 10.30 -2.11
CA PHE A 145 -0.51 10.73 -2.46
C PHE A 145 0.55 9.70 -2.03
N SER A 146 0.35 9.04 -0.90
CA SER A 146 1.24 7.95 -0.46
C SER A 146 1.16 6.75 -1.39
N ILE A 147 -0.03 6.39 -1.86
CA ILE A 147 -0.24 5.33 -2.86
C ILE A 147 0.39 5.72 -4.20
N MET A 148 0.19 6.96 -4.67
CA MET A 148 0.83 7.47 -5.89
C MET A 148 2.36 7.41 -5.80
N ASN A 149 2.95 7.82 -4.68
CA ASN A 149 4.39 7.74 -4.45
C ASN A 149 4.90 6.30 -4.46
N MET A 150 4.15 5.37 -3.86
CA MET A 150 4.48 3.94 -3.90
C MET A 150 4.47 3.40 -5.34
N LEU A 151 3.42 3.69 -6.11
CA LEU A 151 3.31 3.29 -7.51
C LEU A 151 4.40 3.91 -8.38
N ALA A 152 4.74 5.18 -8.16
CA ALA A 152 5.83 5.85 -8.86
C ALA A 152 7.17 5.16 -8.58
N LYS A 153 7.46 4.80 -7.32
CA LYS A 153 8.69 4.06 -6.95
C LYS A 153 8.78 2.69 -7.62
N ILE A 154 7.65 1.96 -7.71
CA ILE A 154 7.61 0.67 -8.41
C ILE A 154 7.97 0.87 -9.89
N ARG A 155 7.34 1.83 -10.56
CA ARG A 155 7.62 2.13 -11.97
C ARG A 155 9.07 2.58 -12.21
N ILE A 156 9.62 3.41 -11.32
CA ILE A 156 11.02 3.84 -11.40
C ILE A 156 11.93 2.60 -11.32
N LYS A 157 11.70 1.71 -10.37
CA LYS A 157 12.51 0.49 -10.22
C LYS A 157 12.44 -0.41 -11.46
N GLU A 158 11.26 -0.60 -12.03
CA GLU A 158 11.08 -1.36 -13.27
C GLU A 158 11.86 -0.74 -14.44
N GLN A 159 11.85 0.59 -14.54
CA GLN A 159 12.61 1.31 -15.58
C GLN A 159 14.12 1.23 -15.34
N GLU A 160 14.57 1.32 -14.09
CA GLU A 160 15.99 1.16 -13.74
C GLU A 160 16.52 -0.24 -14.12
N GLU A 161 15.73 -1.30 -13.89
CA GLU A 161 16.07 -2.66 -14.31
C GLU A 161 16.18 -2.76 -15.84
N GLN A 162 15.21 -2.21 -16.59
CA GLN A 162 15.25 -2.18 -18.05
C GLN A 162 16.46 -1.42 -18.59
N VAL A 163 16.78 -0.28 -18.01
CA VAL A 163 17.98 0.51 -18.38
C VAL A 163 19.24 -0.29 -18.11
N LYS A 164 19.32 -1.00 -17.00
CA LYS A 164 20.47 -1.85 -16.68
C LYS A 164 20.65 -2.98 -17.68
N ASP A 165 19.58 -3.64 -18.09
CA ASP A 165 19.61 -4.72 -19.08
C ASP A 165 20.09 -4.20 -20.45
N ILE A 166 19.58 -3.04 -20.87
CA ILE A 166 20.01 -2.40 -22.13
C ILE A 166 21.48 -2.01 -22.08
N LEU A 167 21.97 -1.49 -20.94
CA LEU A 167 23.38 -1.15 -20.77
C LEU A 167 24.27 -2.38 -20.85
N GLN A 168 23.88 -3.52 -20.29
CA GLN A 168 24.62 -4.78 -20.42
C GLN A 168 24.65 -5.28 -21.87
N GLU A 169 23.52 -5.21 -22.59
CA GLU A 169 23.48 -5.57 -24.03
C GLU A 169 24.41 -4.65 -24.84
N LEU A 170 24.43 -3.36 -24.53
CA LEU A 170 25.28 -2.38 -25.19
C LEU A 170 26.77 -2.68 -24.97
N GLU A 171 27.17 -3.04 -23.75
CA GLU A 171 28.53 -3.44 -23.41
C GLU A 171 28.95 -4.70 -24.19
N ILE A 172 28.09 -5.73 -24.26
CA ILE A 172 28.35 -6.95 -25.03
C ILE A 172 28.53 -6.66 -26.51
N VAL A 173 27.66 -5.80 -27.09
CA VAL A 173 27.75 -5.42 -28.49
C VAL A 173 29.01 -4.59 -28.77
N SER A 174 29.36 -3.68 -27.88
CA SER A 174 30.58 -2.88 -27.96
C SER A 174 31.83 -3.76 -27.97
N ALA A 175 31.92 -4.71 -27.04
CA ALA A 175 33.02 -5.66 -26.97
C ALA A 175 33.12 -6.52 -28.24
N LYS A 176 32.00 -6.96 -28.83
CA LYS A 176 31.97 -7.67 -30.10
C LYS A 176 32.46 -6.81 -31.25
N ILE A 177 32.06 -5.54 -31.28
CA ILE A 177 32.52 -4.59 -32.32
C ILE A 177 34.04 -4.41 -32.26
N ASP A 178 34.56 -4.22 -31.02
CA ASP A 178 36.01 -4.01 -30.86
C ASP A 178 36.82 -5.27 -31.22
N THR A 179 36.31 -6.46 -30.88
CA THR A 179 36.92 -7.72 -31.30
C THR A 179 36.93 -7.84 -32.84
N GLN A 180 35.82 -7.48 -33.48
CA GLN A 180 35.75 -7.53 -34.95
C GLN A 180 36.64 -6.48 -35.62
N LYS A 181 36.77 -5.28 -35.07
CA LYS A 181 37.71 -4.25 -35.54
C LYS A 181 39.14 -4.75 -35.47
N GLN A 182 39.55 -5.35 -34.34
CA GLN A 182 40.88 -5.94 -34.20
C GLN A 182 41.14 -7.04 -35.24
N TYR A 183 40.13 -7.87 -35.51
CA TYR A 183 40.24 -8.91 -36.51
C TYR A 183 40.39 -8.31 -37.94
N ILE A 184 39.61 -7.28 -38.27
CA ILE A 184 39.70 -6.57 -39.52
C ILE A 184 41.08 -5.91 -39.69
N ASN A 185 41.60 -5.25 -38.65
CA ASN A 185 42.93 -4.66 -38.69
C ASN A 185 44.03 -5.70 -38.94
N LYS A 186 43.94 -6.87 -38.27
CA LYS A 186 44.88 -7.99 -38.52
C LYS A 186 44.79 -8.54 -39.96
N LEU A 187 43.59 -8.56 -40.51
CA LEU A 187 43.43 -8.98 -41.94
C LEU A 187 43.97 -7.92 -42.87
N GLN A 188 43.83 -6.65 -42.58
CA GLN A 188 44.41 -5.55 -43.36
C GLN A 188 45.94 -5.57 -43.31
N GLU A 189 46.54 -5.75 -42.13
CA GLU A 189 48.00 -5.92 -41.99
C GLU A 189 48.55 -7.15 -42.79
N ARG A 190 47.74 -8.23 -42.90
CA ARG A 190 48.08 -9.37 -43.73
C ARG A 190 47.88 -9.11 -45.25
N SER A 191 46.89 -8.25 -45.60
CA SER A 191 46.61 -7.92 -47.00
C SER A 191 47.61 -6.93 -47.61
N ASP A 192 48.32 -6.18 -46.79
CA ASP A 192 49.49 -5.40 -47.24
C ASP A 192 50.64 -6.32 -47.71
N ILE A 193 50.52 -7.64 -47.42
CA ILE A 193 51.47 -8.69 -47.91
C ILE A 193 50.90 -9.46 -49.11
N GLU A 194 49.56 -9.57 -49.28
CA GLU A 194 48.89 -10.21 -50.40
C GLU A 194 47.68 -9.37 -50.81
N GLU A 195 47.65 -8.85 -52.04
CA GLU A 195 46.49 -8.13 -52.63
C GLU A 195 45.25 -9.03 -52.58
N LEU A 196 44.27 -8.62 -51.78
CA LEU A 196 42.97 -9.29 -51.71
C LEU A 196 42.32 -9.35 -53.11
N THR A 197 41.90 -10.53 -53.49
CA THR A 197 41.15 -10.70 -54.75
C THR A 197 39.84 -9.87 -54.72
N PRO A 198 39.37 -9.38 -55.88
CA PRO A 198 38.14 -8.55 -55.95
C PRO A 198 36.90 -9.21 -55.34
N GLN A 199 36.87 -10.54 -55.25
CA GLN A 199 35.78 -11.30 -54.59
C GLN A 199 35.79 -11.16 -53.08
N GLU A 200 36.95 -11.17 -52.44
CA GLU A 200 37.11 -11.02 -51.00
C GLU A 200 36.79 -9.59 -50.53
N GLN A 201 37.17 -8.58 -51.32
CA GLN A 201 36.79 -7.18 -51.05
C GLN A 201 35.26 -6.97 -51.12
N SER A 202 34.58 -7.64 -52.08
CA SER A 202 33.11 -7.62 -52.16
C SER A 202 32.43 -8.28 -50.97
N LEU A 203 32.97 -9.38 -50.48
CA LEU A 203 32.43 -10.10 -49.28
C LEU A 203 32.59 -9.28 -48.01
N LEU A 204 33.74 -8.65 -47.80
CA LEU A 204 34.03 -7.76 -46.66
C LEU A 204 33.09 -6.56 -46.63
N SER A 205 32.86 -5.92 -47.79
CA SER A 205 31.93 -4.79 -47.88
C SER A 205 30.49 -5.17 -47.59
N LYS A 206 30.03 -6.36 -47.99
CA LYS A 206 28.69 -6.88 -47.67
C LYS A 206 28.53 -7.17 -46.17
N ILE A 207 29.54 -7.73 -45.52
CA ILE A 207 29.53 -7.99 -44.06
C ILE A 207 29.48 -6.67 -43.28
N LEU A 208 30.29 -5.70 -43.64
CA LEU A 208 30.35 -4.38 -43.03
C LEU A 208 29.00 -3.64 -43.12
N ASN A 209 28.36 -3.70 -44.30
CA ASN A 209 27.04 -3.09 -44.50
C ASN A 209 25.92 -3.79 -43.73
N LYS A 210 26.00 -5.11 -43.56
CA LYS A 210 25.04 -5.89 -42.76
C LYS A 210 25.15 -5.56 -41.26
N LEU A 211 26.37 -5.36 -40.74
CA LEU A 211 26.68 -4.93 -39.40
C LEU A 211 26.18 -3.50 -39.11
N LYS A 212 26.49 -2.54 -40.04
CA LYS A 212 25.98 -1.17 -39.93
C LYS A 212 24.45 -1.09 -39.89
N LYS A 213 23.74 -1.93 -40.66
CA LYS A 213 22.27 -2.01 -40.61
C LYS A 213 21.75 -2.58 -39.28
N LYS A 214 22.39 -3.62 -38.71
CA LYS A 214 22.03 -4.17 -37.41
C LYS A 214 22.21 -3.15 -36.27
N ILE A 215 23.33 -2.46 -36.26
CA ILE A 215 23.63 -1.41 -35.27
C ILE A 215 22.60 -0.29 -35.35
N LYS A 216 22.25 0.20 -36.53
CA LYS A 216 21.20 1.22 -36.72
C LYS A 216 19.83 0.74 -36.24
N ALA A 217 19.49 -0.54 -36.42
CA ALA A 217 18.23 -1.11 -35.98
C ALA A 217 18.15 -1.20 -34.42
N ILE A 218 19.26 -1.57 -33.78
CA ILE A 218 19.37 -1.63 -32.32
C ILE A 218 19.24 -0.22 -31.72
N ILE A 219 19.98 0.76 -32.25
CA ILE A 219 19.91 2.16 -31.80
C ILE A 219 18.49 2.73 -31.98
N ARG A 220 17.82 2.45 -33.09
CA ARG A 220 16.43 2.88 -33.31
C ARG A 220 15.47 2.24 -32.30
N LYS A 221 15.61 0.94 -32.04
CA LYS A 221 14.75 0.25 -31.03
C LYS A 221 14.90 0.84 -29.63
N SER A 222 16.11 1.19 -29.25
CA SER A 222 16.41 1.82 -27.96
C SER A 222 15.84 3.24 -27.84
N LEU A 223 15.81 4.01 -28.95
CA LEU A 223 15.28 5.39 -28.96
C LEU A 223 13.75 5.49 -29.03
N TYR A 224 13.04 4.43 -29.43
CA TYR A 224 11.57 4.42 -29.49
C TYR A 224 10.90 3.76 -28.28
N GLN A 225 11.66 3.30 -27.26
CA GLN A 225 11.14 2.71 -26.04
C GLN A 225 11.27 3.64 -24.82
N ILE A 226 11.78 4.86 -25.02
CA ILE A 226 11.77 5.97 -24.06
C ILE A 226 10.62 6.92 -24.47
#